data_2f6066c507b6c31b0f75d9058d9391a4
#
_entry.id   2f6066c507b6c31b0f75d9058d9391a4
#
_cell.length_a   1.000
_cell.length_b   1.000
_cell.length_c   1.000
_cell.angle_alpha   90.00
_cell.angle_beta   90.00
_cell.angle_gamma   90.00
#
_symmetry.space_group_name_H-M   'P 1'
#
loop_
_entity.id
_entity.type
_entity.pdbx_description
1 polymer ?
#
loop_
_entity_poly.entity_id
_entity_poly.type
_entity_poly.pdbx_seq_one_letter_code
_entity_poly.pdbx_strand_id
1 'polypeptide(L)'
;LFIAVGMGLSIAGISLMSQHLGADEREEANRYATQLTAVAVLSGVVFGLIGSALSEPFVRLMGAQGDMMEYSAAYLHIQFLDTPFMFFYYIFNAIMNAQGNTLTPTLISGVSALMNMVLDPLFIFVFHMDVEGAALATVLSKVTMALAGAYVLWRNHGVISLDFHHFRFDKERISRCMKVALPSIIGQSGSSFGFIVLNSFIVSYGTATMAAFGMVNKIFDLVNQPFSSVAGSLTAIVGQNIGANNIQRAKEAFFKVSRTVLIGGSFVALFLFFFRYPLIDFFLPTKDEPETIRQALEFLQIMAWSAPLMGMFFTFQGLFQGSGHTKYSMAMEVGRLWCMRL
;
A
#
# COMPACT_ATOMS: atom_id res chain seq x y z
N LEU A 1 -0.47 -0.57 -11.23
CA LEU A 1 -0.63 0.83 -11.67
C LEU A 1 -1.90 1.46 -11.09
N PHE A 2 -3.09 0.87 -11.22
CA PHE A 2 -4.35 1.42 -10.69
C PHE A 2 -4.29 1.65 -9.17
N ILE A 3 -3.77 0.69 -8.42
CA ILE A 3 -3.57 0.79 -6.96
C ILE A 3 -2.71 2.01 -6.59
N ALA A 4 -1.71 2.35 -7.41
CA ALA A 4 -0.84 3.50 -7.17
C ALA A 4 -1.62 4.83 -7.14
N VAL A 5 -2.70 4.94 -7.93
CA VAL A 5 -3.57 6.13 -7.92
C VAL A 5 -4.29 6.27 -6.58
N GLY A 6 -4.90 5.19 -6.09
CA GLY A 6 -5.58 5.19 -4.78
C GLY A 6 -4.62 5.50 -3.63
N MET A 7 -3.43 4.90 -3.64
CA MET A 7 -2.38 5.16 -2.64
C MET A 7 -1.88 6.61 -2.71
N GLY A 8 -1.67 7.16 -3.91
CA GLY A 8 -1.24 8.55 -4.07
C GLY A 8 -2.28 9.55 -3.60
N LEU A 9 -3.58 9.29 -3.85
CA LEU A 9 -4.67 10.10 -3.31
C LEU A 9 -4.73 10.00 -1.77
N SER A 10 -4.50 8.82 -1.21
CA SER A 10 -4.41 8.62 0.24
C SER A 10 -3.28 9.45 0.86
N ILE A 11 -2.08 9.43 0.26
CA ILE A 11 -0.93 10.22 0.72
C ILE A 11 -1.24 11.71 0.69
N ALA A 12 -1.83 12.20 -0.40
CA ALA A 12 -2.28 13.59 -0.49
C ALA A 12 -3.32 13.94 0.58
N GLY A 13 -4.23 13.01 0.84
CA GLY A 13 -5.23 13.14 1.89
C GLY A 13 -4.61 13.25 3.27
N ILE A 14 -3.72 12.34 3.66
CA ILE A 14 -3.03 12.39 4.95
C ILE A 14 -2.29 13.72 5.09
N SER A 15 -1.51 14.12 4.07
CA SER A 15 -0.70 15.33 4.08
C SER A 15 -1.55 16.58 4.26
N LEU A 16 -2.53 16.81 3.39
CA LEU A 16 -3.32 18.04 3.37
C LEU A 16 -4.27 18.14 4.58
N MET A 17 -4.98 17.05 4.89
CA MET A 17 -5.90 17.05 6.02
C MET A 17 -5.16 17.23 7.35
N SER A 18 -4.01 16.60 7.55
CA SER A 18 -3.23 16.74 8.77
C SER A 18 -2.66 18.15 8.93
N GLN A 19 -2.24 18.82 7.84
CA GLN A 19 -1.77 20.22 7.89
C GLN A 19 -2.90 21.17 8.28
N HIS A 20 -4.09 21.04 7.70
CA HIS A 20 -5.23 21.87 8.07
C HIS A 20 -5.72 21.59 9.50
N LEU A 21 -5.68 20.33 9.95
CA LEU A 21 -5.98 20.03 11.36
C LEU A 21 -4.96 20.64 12.31
N GLY A 22 -3.69 20.63 11.94
CA GLY A 22 -2.64 21.29 12.72
C GLY A 22 -2.80 22.81 12.80
N ALA A 23 -3.33 23.43 11.76
CA ALA A 23 -3.65 24.87 11.72
C ALA A 23 -4.99 25.22 12.41
N ASP A 24 -5.69 24.24 13.00
CA ASP A 24 -7.05 24.33 13.55
C ASP A 24 -8.14 24.74 12.53
N GLU A 25 -7.86 24.47 11.25
CA GLU A 25 -8.75 24.72 10.10
C GLU A 25 -9.61 23.50 9.79
N ARG A 26 -10.46 23.07 10.74
CA ARG A 26 -11.26 21.84 10.62
C ARG A 26 -12.20 21.82 9.43
N GLU A 27 -12.81 22.96 9.10
CA GLU A 27 -13.69 23.06 7.93
C GLU A 27 -12.93 22.77 6.62
N GLU A 28 -11.71 23.29 6.47
CA GLU A 28 -10.90 23.02 5.30
C GLU A 28 -10.50 21.52 5.25
N ALA A 29 -10.12 20.93 6.39
CA ALA A 29 -9.86 19.49 6.47
C ALA A 29 -11.09 18.66 6.04
N ASN A 30 -12.30 19.02 6.47
CA ASN A 30 -13.55 18.36 6.07
C ASN A 30 -13.80 18.51 4.56
N ARG A 31 -13.56 19.70 4.00
CA ARG A 31 -13.71 19.95 2.57
C ARG A 31 -12.74 19.12 1.74
N TYR A 32 -11.45 19.02 2.16
CA TYR A 32 -10.47 18.14 1.51
C TYR A 32 -10.88 16.68 1.62
N ALA A 33 -11.33 16.21 2.77
CA ALA A 33 -11.81 14.84 2.97
C ALA A 33 -12.97 14.51 2.01
N THR A 34 -13.97 15.40 1.92
CA THR A 34 -15.14 15.21 1.06
C THR A 34 -14.75 15.21 -0.42
N GLN A 35 -13.90 16.17 -0.86
CA GLN A 35 -13.40 16.24 -2.24
C GLN A 35 -12.62 14.99 -2.62
N LEU A 36 -11.68 14.58 -1.77
CA LEU A 36 -10.87 13.39 -2.02
C LEU A 36 -11.71 12.10 -2.04
N THR A 37 -12.71 11.98 -1.16
CA THR A 37 -13.62 10.83 -1.17
C THR A 37 -14.38 10.76 -2.49
N ALA A 38 -14.95 11.88 -2.96
CA ALA A 38 -15.66 11.93 -4.23
C ALA A 38 -14.74 11.60 -5.41
N VAL A 39 -13.54 12.20 -5.47
CA VAL A 39 -12.56 11.93 -6.54
C VAL A 39 -12.10 10.48 -6.51
N ALA A 40 -11.83 9.92 -5.34
CA ALA A 40 -11.37 8.53 -5.21
C ALA A 40 -12.44 7.53 -5.64
N VAL A 41 -13.68 7.68 -5.16
CA VAL A 41 -14.78 6.79 -5.55
C VAL A 41 -15.05 6.90 -7.04
N LEU A 42 -15.11 8.12 -7.60
CA LEU A 42 -15.31 8.31 -9.04
C LEU A 42 -14.17 7.69 -9.85
N SER A 43 -12.93 7.93 -9.46
CA SER A 43 -11.76 7.32 -10.11
C SER A 43 -11.80 5.79 -9.99
N GLY A 44 -12.18 5.27 -8.82
CA GLY A 44 -12.34 3.84 -8.58
C GLY A 44 -13.40 3.21 -9.49
N VAL A 45 -14.56 3.87 -9.69
CA VAL A 45 -15.59 3.43 -10.63
C VAL A 45 -15.05 3.44 -12.06
N VAL A 46 -14.41 4.52 -12.49
CA VAL A 46 -13.86 4.64 -13.85
C VAL A 46 -12.80 3.56 -14.10
N PHE A 47 -11.86 3.39 -13.17
CA PHE A 47 -10.82 2.36 -13.31
C PHE A 47 -11.37 0.95 -13.17
N GLY A 48 -12.37 0.74 -12.32
CA GLY A 48 -13.07 -0.53 -12.20
C GLY A 48 -13.75 -0.93 -13.51
N LEU A 49 -14.49 -0.02 -14.13
CA LEU A 49 -15.18 -0.28 -15.40
C LEU A 49 -14.18 -0.49 -16.55
N ILE A 50 -13.17 0.36 -16.67
CA ILE A 50 -12.13 0.23 -17.71
C ILE A 50 -11.32 -1.06 -17.50
N GLY A 51 -10.88 -1.34 -16.29
CA GLY A 51 -10.11 -2.54 -15.99
C GLY A 51 -10.90 -3.82 -16.22
N SER A 52 -12.17 -3.83 -15.79
CA SER A 52 -13.09 -4.94 -16.01
C SER A 52 -13.33 -5.19 -17.52
N ALA A 53 -13.55 -4.12 -18.30
CA ALA A 53 -13.74 -4.23 -19.76
C ALA A 53 -12.45 -4.65 -20.51
N LEU A 54 -11.28 -4.33 -19.96
CA LEU A 54 -9.97 -4.63 -20.55
C LEU A 54 -9.28 -5.85 -19.92
N SER A 55 -9.95 -6.60 -19.04
CA SER A 55 -9.34 -7.76 -18.35
C SER A 55 -8.81 -8.80 -19.34
N GLU A 56 -9.58 -9.19 -20.34
CA GLU A 56 -9.16 -10.14 -21.39
C GLU A 56 -7.97 -9.63 -22.24
N PRO A 57 -7.99 -8.40 -22.83
CA PRO A 57 -6.83 -7.82 -23.48
C PRO A 57 -5.57 -7.77 -22.61
N PHE A 58 -5.69 -7.45 -21.32
CA PHE A 58 -4.54 -7.44 -20.40
C PHE A 58 -3.93 -8.81 -20.22
N VAL A 59 -4.75 -9.82 -19.96
CA VAL A 59 -4.29 -11.21 -19.79
C VAL A 59 -3.64 -11.74 -21.06
N ARG A 60 -4.22 -11.43 -22.23
CA ARG A 60 -3.65 -11.80 -23.53
C ARG A 60 -2.29 -11.15 -23.75
N LEU A 61 -2.14 -9.87 -23.38
CA LEU A 61 -0.88 -9.13 -23.50
C LEU A 61 0.21 -9.70 -22.58
N MET A 62 -0.18 -10.31 -21.43
CA MET A 62 0.72 -11.01 -20.53
C MET A 62 1.13 -12.41 -21.03
N GLY A 63 0.61 -12.86 -22.18
CA GLY A 63 0.99 -14.11 -22.83
C GLY A 63 0.22 -15.35 -22.37
N ALA A 64 -0.87 -15.19 -21.60
CA ALA A 64 -1.72 -16.31 -21.22
C ALA A 64 -2.46 -16.89 -22.42
N GLN A 65 -2.60 -18.23 -22.47
CA GLN A 65 -3.27 -18.96 -23.55
C GLN A 65 -4.15 -20.08 -22.96
N GLY A 66 -5.15 -20.53 -23.75
CA GLY A 66 -6.04 -21.62 -23.36
C GLY A 66 -6.83 -21.33 -22.08
N ASP A 67 -7.05 -22.34 -21.26
CA ASP A 67 -7.82 -22.27 -20.01
C ASP A 67 -7.23 -21.24 -19.01
N MET A 68 -5.90 -21.07 -19.00
CA MET A 68 -5.25 -20.07 -18.17
C MET A 68 -5.69 -18.64 -18.51
N MET A 69 -5.97 -18.36 -19.78
CA MET A 69 -6.48 -17.06 -20.22
C MET A 69 -7.89 -16.80 -19.67
N GLU A 70 -8.78 -17.80 -19.77
CA GLU A 70 -10.16 -17.70 -19.32
C GLU A 70 -10.24 -17.46 -17.81
N TYR A 71 -9.56 -18.30 -17.01
CA TYR A 71 -9.52 -18.16 -15.55
C TYR A 71 -8.89 -16.84 -15.10
N SER A 72 -7.79 -16.41 -15.74
CA SER A 72 -7.13 -15.17 -15.38
C SER A 72 -7.95 -13.94 -15.75
N ALA A 73 -8.67 -13.97 -16.88
CA ALA A 73 -9.55 -12.89 -17.29
C ALA A 73 -10.76 -12.77 -16.36
N ALA A 74 -11.40 -13.89 -15.99
CA ALA A 74 -12.50 -13.94 -15.04
C ALA A 74 -12.05 -13.40 -13.66
N TYR A 75 -10.90 -13.85 -13.17
CA TYR A 75 -10.32 -13.36 -11.92
C TYR A 75 -10.10 -11.84 -11.94
N LEU A 76 -9.45 -11.31 -12.99
CA LEU A 76 -9.21 -9.88 -13.11
C LEU A 76 -10.51 -9.09 -13.24
N HIS A 77 -11.47 -9.58 -14.01
CA HIS A 77 -12.78 -8.95 -14.17
C HIS A 77 -13.45 -8.75 -12.79
N ILE A 78 -13.49 -9.80 -11.97
CA ILE A 78 -14.06 -9.76 -10.63
C ILE A 78 -13.24 -8.81 -9.73
N GLN A 79 -11.91 -8.88 -9.78
CA GLN A 79 -11.03 -8.02 -8.97
C GLN A 79 -11.20 -6.52 -9.30
N PHE A 80 -11.48 -6.15 -10.53
CA PHE A 80 -11.72 -4.75 -10.88
C PHE A 80 -13.01 -4.18 -10.33
N LEU A 81 -13.99 -5.03 -9.98
CA LEU A 81 -15.24 -4.59 -9.35
C LEU A 81 -15.03 -4.06 -7.92
N ASP A 82 -13.97 -4.47 -7.23
CA ASP A 82 -13.66 -3.96 -5.89
C ASP A 82 -13.02 -2.57 -5.88
N THR A 83 -12.51 -2.10 -7.02
CA THR A 83 -11.70 -0.87 -7.13
C THR A 83 -12.37 0.36 -6.50
N PRO A 84 -13.67 0.64 -6.67
CA PRO A 84 -14.32 1.77 -6.00
C PRO A 84 -14.28 1.65 -4.47
N PHE A 85 -14.49 0.46 -3.94
CA PHE A 85 -14.49 0.18 -2.50
C PHE A 85 -13.07 0.32 -1.93
N MET A 86 -12.10 -0.17 -2.67
CA MET A 86 -10.69 -0.06 -2.30
C MET A 86 -10.21 1.40 -2.28
N PHE A 87 -10.58 2.20 -3.27
CA PHE A 87 -10.25 3.62 -3.33
C PHE A 87 -10.92 4.40 -2.21
N PHE A 88 -12.19 4.11 -1.93
CA PHE A 88 -12.87 4.67 -0.76
C PHE A 88 -12.12 4.31 0.53
N TYR A 89 -11.71 3.05 0.70
CA TYR A 89 -10.98 2.63 1.90
C TYR A 89 -9.63 3.32 2.05
N TYR A 90 -8.91 3.59 0.96
CA TYR A 90 -7.68 4.39 1.01
C TYR A 90 -7.92 5.79 1.55
N ILE A 91 -9.03 6.44 1.19
CA ILE A 91 -9.36 7.76 1.72
C ILE A 91 -9.86 7.67 3.17
N PHE A 92 -10.65 6.66 3.50
CA PHE A 92 -11.01 6.37 4.90
C PHE A 92 -9.76 6.24 5.79
N ASN A 93 -8.78 5.45 5.33
CA ASN A 93 -7.49 5.30 6.01
C ASN A 93 -6.77 6.65 6.13
N ALA A 94 -6.77 7.47 5.08
CA ALA A 94 -6.16 8.80 5.10
C ALA A 94 -6.84 9.72 6.13
N ILE A 95 -8.16 9.74 6.19
CA ILE A 95 -8.94 10.51 7.17
C ILE A 95 -8.59 10.08 8.59
N MET A 96 -8.58 8.78 8.86
CA MET A 96 -8.28 8.26 10.19
C MET A 96 -6.84 8.57 10.60
N ASN A 97 -5.87 8.34 9.72
CA ASN A 97 -4.46 8.66 10.00
C ASN A 97 -4.24 10.16 10.21
N ALA A 98 -4.87 11.03 9.41
CA ALA A 98 -4.75 12.47 9.57
C ALA A 98 -5.23 12.96 10.94
N GLN A 99 -6.20 12.28 11.55
CA GLN A 99 -6.70 12.53 12.91
C GLN A 99 -5.83 11.88 14.01
N GLY A 100 -4.81 11.09 13.64
CA GLY A 100 -3.97 10.32 14.56
C GLY A 100 -4.57 8.97 14.97
N ASN A 101 -5.70 8.56 14.41
CA ASN A 101 -6.31 7.26 14.67
C ASN A 101 -5.83 6.21 13.67
N THR A 102 -4.76 5.52 14.00
CA THR A 102 -4.23 4.43 13.18
C THR A 102 -4.82 3.07 13.54
N LEU A 103 -5.40 2.94 14.74
CA LEU A 103 -5.90 1.68 15.26
C LEU A 103 -7.18 1.22 14.54
N THR A 104 -8.12 2.13 14.32
CA THR A 104 -9.42 1.79 13.69
C THR A 104 -9.24 1.21 12.29
N PRO A 105 -8.52 1.84 11.34
CA PRO A 105 -8.29 1.24 10.03
C PRO A 105 -7.49 -0.07 10.10
N THR A 106 -6.54 -0.18 11.03
CA THR A 106 -5.77 -1.42 11.22
C THR A 106 -6.66 -2.58 11.67
N LEU A 107 -7.56 -2.35 12.63
CA LEU A 107 -8.50 -3.38 13.07
C LEU A 107 -9.47 -3.79 11.96
N ILE A 108 -10.02 -2.83 11.22
CA ILE A 108 -10.93 -3.13 10.09
C ILE A 108 -10.20 -3.95 9.02
N SER A 109 -8.99 -3.57 8.64
CA SER A 109 -8.21 -4.34 7.68
C SER A 109 -7.82 -5.73 8.19
N GLY A 110 -7.51 -5.85 9.49
CA GLY A 110 -7.24 -7.13 10.14
C GLY A 110 -8.43 -8.07 10.11
N VAL A 111 -9.62 -7.56 10.46
CA VAL A 111 -10.87 -8.34 10.39
C VAL A 111 -11.18 -8.75 8.94
N SER A 112 -10.98 -7.83 7.98
CA SER A 112 -11.15 -8.14 6.55
C SER A 112 -10.20 -9.25 6.08
N ALA A 113 -8.94 -9.23 6.52
CA ALA A 113 -7.98 -10.26 6.19
C ALA A 113 -8.36 -11.63 6.78
N LEU A 114 -8.83 -11.66 8.04
CA LEU A 114 -9.34 -12.88 8.67
C LEU A 114 -10.58 -13.40 7.96
N MET A 115 -11.48 -12.51 7.56
CA MET A 115 -12.67 -12.86 6.77
C MET A 115 -12.26 -13.48 5.42
N ASN A 116 -11.32 -12.88 4.71
CA ASN A 116 -10.80 -13.43 3.46
C ASN A 116 -10.21 -14.84 3.66
N MET A 117 -9.40 -15.02 4.72
CA MET A 117 -8.79 -16.31 5.05
C MET A 117 -9.83 -17.43 5.31
N VAL A 118 -11.03 -17.07 5.79
CA VAL A 118 -12.15 -18.02 5.99
C VAL A 118 -12.95 -18.21 4.71
N LEU A 119 -13.18 -17.13 3.95
CA LEU A 119 -14.00 -17.18 2.74
C LEU A 119 -13.28 -17.90 1.58
N ASP A 120 -11.96 -17.77 1.46
CA ASP A 120 -11.18 -18.45 0.42
C ASP A 120 -11.43 -19.97 0.41
N PRO A 121 -11.18 -20.74 1.50
CA PRO A 121 -11.45 -22.17 1.50
C PRO A 121 -12.95 -22.50 1.36
N LEU A 122 -13.83 -21.64 1.87
CA LEU A 122 -15.26 -21.83 1.74
C LEU A 122 -15.71 -21.80 0.27
N PHE A 123 -15.29 -20.80 -0.49
CA PHE A 123 -15.68 -20.66 -1.88
C PHE A 123 -14.95 -21.65 -2.79
N ILE A 124 -13.68 -21.93 -2.53
CA ILE A 124 -12.89 -22.84 -3.34
C ILE A 124 -13.33 -24.30 -3.12
N PHE A 125 -13.40 -24.75 -1.86
CA PHE A 125 -13.57 -26.18 -1.56
C PHE A 125 -15.03 -26.57 -1.29
N VAL A 126 -15.84 -25.71 -0.68
CA VAL A 126 -17.24 -26.04 -0.34
C VAL A 126 -18.18 -25.68 -1.49
N PHE A 127 -18.02 -24.51 -2.10
CA PHE A 127 -18.84 -24.09 -3.23
C PHE A 127 -18.26 -24.49 -4.60
N HIS A 128 -17.06 -25.09 -4.65
CA HIS A 128 -16.39 -25.55 -5.87
C HIS A 128 -16.27 -24.47 -6.95
N MET A 129 -15.96 -23.21 -6.53
CA MET A 129 -15.86 -22.07 -7.44
C MET A 129 -14.45 -21.83 -7.96
N ASP A 130 -13.49 -22.71 -7.63
CA ASP A 130 -12.09 -22.62 -8.06
C ASP A 130 -11.49 -21.21 -7.96
N VAL A 131 -10.92 -20.69 -9.04
CA VAL A 131 -10.24 -19.38 -9.09
C VAL A 131 -11.22 -18.21 -8.92
N GLU A 132 -12.44 -18.34 -9.42
CA GLU A 132 -13.48 -17.32 -9.26
C GLU A 132 -13.91 -17.18 -7.79
N GLY A 133 -13.92 -18.28 -7.06
CA GLY A 133 -14.21 -18.30 -5.63
C GLY A 133 -13.20 -17.49 -4.83
N ALA A 134 -11.91 -17.63 -5.11
CA ALA A 134 -10.86 -16.83 -4.49
C ALA A 134 -11.00 -15.33 -4.81
N ALA A 135 -11.37 -15.00 -6.08
CA ALA A 135 -11.64 -13.62 -6.45
C ALA A 135 -12.81 -13.03 -5.68
N LEU A 136 -13.92 -13.75 -5.61
CA LEU A 136 -15.12 -13.32 -4.89
C LEU A 136 -14.89 -13.17 -3.38
N ALA A 137 -14.15 -14.08 -2.75
CA ALA A 137 -13.77 -13.98 -1.34
C ALA A 137 -13.00 -12.69 -1.06
N THR A 138 -12.04 -12.38 -1.93
CA THR A 138 -11.24 -11.15 -1.86
C THR A 138 -12.11 -9.91 -2.01
N VAL A 139 -12.97 -9.86 -3.03
CA VAL A 139 -13.88 -8.73 -3.28
C VAL A 139 -14.84 -8.53 -2.10
N LEU A 140 -15.47 -9.60 -1.60
CA LEU A 140 -16.40 -9.54 -0.50
C LEU A 140 -15.75 -9.02 0.79
N SER A 141 -14.52 -9.46 1.06
CA SER A 141 -13.74 -9.00 2.21
C SER A 141 -13.39 -7.50 2.10
N LYS A 142 -13.01 -7.03 0.91
CA LYS A 142 -12.71 -5.61 0.67
C LYS A 142 -13.97 -4.73 0.68
N VAL A 143 -15.08 -5.20 0.13
CA VAL A 143 -16.38 -4.51 0.22
C VAL A 143 -16.78 -4.36 1.67
N THR A 144 -16.70 -5.44 2.47
CA THR A 144 -17.00 -5.40 3.91
C THR A 144 -16.10 -4.40 4.64
N MET A 145 -14.82 -4.37 4.30
CA MET A 145 -13.85 -3.41 4.83
C MET A 145 -14.25 -1.96 4.52
N ALA A 146 -14.66 -1.68 3.28
CA ALA A 146 -15.11 -0.35 2.87
C ALA A 146 -16.43 0.05 3.57
N LEU A 147 -17.38 -0.87 3.67
CA LEU A 147 -18.64 -0.63 4.37
C LEU A 147 -18.44 -0.38 5.88
N ALA A 148 -17.52 -1.13 6.51
CA ALA A 148 -17.15 -0.90 7.90
C ALA A 148 -16.51 0.50 8.08
N GLY A 149 -15.63 0.91 7.16
CA GLY A 149 -15.06 2.25 7.13
C GLY A 149 -16.12 3.34 6.96
N ALA A 150 -17.06 3.15 6.03
CA ALA A 150 -18.18 4.07 5.81
C ALA A 150 -19.07 4.17 7.07
N TYR A 151 -19.37 3.05 7.72
CA TYR A 151 -20.14 3.02 8.97
C TYR A 151 -19.44 3.79 10.10
N VAL A 152 -18.11 3.64 10.23
CA VAL A 152 -17.33 4.39 11.22
C VAL A 152 -17.39 5.89 10.94
N LEU A 153 -17.24 6.33 9.69
CA LEU A 153 -17.34 7.75 9.33
C LEU A 153 -18.75 8.32 9.56
N TRP A 154 -19.76 7.51 9.31
CA TRP A 154 -21.16 7.93 9.52
C TRP A 154 -21.52 8.03 11.00
N ARG A 155 -21.08 7.07 11.82
CA ARG A 155 -21.44 7.00 13.24
C ARG A 155 -20.57 7.87 14.13
N ASN A 156 -19.28 7.98 13.83
CA ASN A 156 -18.35 8.80 14.58
C ASN A 156 -18.35 10.22 14.01
N HIS A 157 -18.88 11.17 14.76
CA HIS A 157 -18.59 12.57 14.58
C HIS A 157 -17.14 12.85 15.03
N GLY A 158 -16.16 12.30 14.30
CA GLY A 158 -14.73 12.54 14.53
C GLY A 158 -14.36 13.99 14.31
N VAL A 159 -13.06 14.28 14.40
CA VAL A 159 -12.54 15.62 14.12
C VAL A 159 -12.78 16.01 12.65
N ILE A 160 -12.71 15.04 11.73
CA ILE A 160 -13.05 15.20 10.32
C ILE A 160 -14.38 14.51 10.04
N SER A 161 -15.31 15.24 9.42
CA SER A 161 -16.60 14.75 8.95
C SER A 161 -16.75 14.96 7.45
N LEU A 162 -17.44 14.02 6.78
CA LEU A 162 -17.78 14.17 5.36
C LEU A 162 -19.11 14.94 5.27
N ASP A 163 -19.13 16.03 4.50
CA ASP A 163 -20.33 16.78 4.18
C ASP A 163 -20.56 16.80 2.67
N PHE A 164 -21.59 16.08 2.23
CA PHE A 164 -22.04 16.03 0.85
C PHE A 164 -23.29 16.89 0.58
N HIS A 165 -23.85 17.59 1.58
CA HIS A 165 -25.11 18.34 1.43
C HIS A 165 -25.02 19.49 0.45
N HIS A 166 -23.88 20.19 0.43
CA HIS A 166 -23.60 21.29 -0.48
C HIS A 166 -22.36 21.01 -1.35
N PHE A 167 -22.15 19.72 -1.65
CA PHE A 167 -20.97 19.31 -2.38
C PHE A 167 -20.92 19.90 -3.78
N ARG A 168 -19.78 20.53 -4.09
CA ARG A 168 -19.40 20.96 -5.45
C ARG A 168 -17.94 20.61 -5.66
N PHE A 169 -17.60 20.17 -6.85
CA PHE A 169 -16.19 19.98 -7.20
C PHE A 169 -15.45 21.32 -7.20
N ASP A 170 -14.48 21.43 -6.31
CA ASP A 170 -13.62 22.60 -6.20
C ASP A 170 -12.32 22.35 -6.96
N LYS A 171 -12.19 23.01 -8.10
CA LYS A 171 -11.04 22.85 -8.99
C LYS A 171 -9.73 23.24 -8.33
N GLU A 172 -9.72 24.22 -7.44
CA GLU A 172 -8.51 24.66 -6.76
C GLU A 172 -8.05 23.60 -5.75
N ARG A 173 -8.96 23.08 -4.90
CA ARG A 173 -8.65 22.01 -3.95
C ARG A 173 -8.23 20.73 -4.64
N ILE A 174 -8.93 20.34 -5.70
CA ILE A 174 -8.55 19.15 -6.49
C ILE A 174 -7.16 19.35 -7.10
N SER A 175 -6.86 20.54 -7.64
CA SER A 175 -5.53 20.85 -8.18
C SER A 175 -4.43 20.75 -7.11
N ARG A 176 -4.69 21.22 -5.89
CA ARG A 176 -3.75 21.07 -4.76
C ARG A 176 -3.57 19.60 -4.37
N CYS A 177 -4.66 18.85 -4.28
CA CYS A 177 -4.59 17.39 -4.05
C CYS A 177 -3.73 16.70 -5.11
N MET A 178 -3.97 17.01 -6.39
CA MET A 178 -3.23 16.40 -7.50
C MET A 178 -1.74 16.79 -7.51
N LYS A 179 -1.38 18.00 -7.11
CA LYS A 179 0.03 18.41 -6.98
C LYS A 179 0.80 17.56 -5.96
N VAL A 180 0.13 17.09 -4.92
CA VAL A 180 0.71 16.21 -3.90
C VAL A 180 0.60 14.73 -4.30
N ALA A 181 -0.54 14.33 -4.89
CA ALA A 181 -0.80 12.95 -5.29
C ALA A 181 0.03 12.50 -6.49
N LEU A 182 0.13 13.32 -7.55
CA LEU A 182 0.80 12.92 -8.80
C LEU A 182 2.24 12.47 -8.63
N PRO A 183 3.12 13.16 -7.89
CA PRO A 183 4.47 12.65 -7.66
C PRO A 183 4.46 11.30 -6.96
N SER A 184 3.58 11.09 -5.98
CA SER A 184 3.45 9.81 -5.27
C SER A 184 2.94 8.70 -6.20
N ILE A 185 1.95 9.00 -7.06
CA ILE A 185 1.44 8.06 -8.08
C ILE A 185 2.57 7.66 -9.03
N ILE A 186 3.34 8.64 -9.54
CA ILE A 186 4.45 8.38 -10.45
C ILE A 186 5.54 7.54 -9.76
N GLY A 187 5.88 7.85 -8.51
CA GLY A 187 6.85 7.08 -7.72
C GLY A 187 6.43 5.62 -7.56
N GLN A 188 5.20 5.38 -7.11
CA GLN A 188 4.65 4.03 -6.92
C GLN A 188 4.51 3.27 -8.25
N SER A 189 4.05 3.95 -9.31
CA SER A 189 3.94 3.34 -10.64
C SER A 189 5.32 3.01 -11.21
N GLY A 190 6.29 3.92 -11.04
CA GLY A 190 7.68 3.72 -11.45
C GLY A 190 8.32 2.53 -10.73
N SER A 191 8.08 2.39 -9.42
CA SER A 191 8.53 1.22 -8.66
C SER A 191 7.88 -0.07 -9.13
N SER A 192 6.56 -0.07 -9.36
CA SER A 192 5.86 -1.26 -9.86
C SER A 192 6.41 -1.70 -11.23
N PHE A 193 6.63 -0.76 -12.13
CA PHE A 193 7.21 -1.03 -13.44
C PHE A 193 8.66 -1.53 -13.34
N GLY A 194 9.47 -0.91 -12.48
CA GLY A 194 10.84 -1.36 -12.22
C GLY A 194 10.93 -2.77 -11.65
N PHE A 195 9.96 -3.18 -10.79
CA PHE A 195 9.87 -4.56 -10.33
C PHE A 195 9.55 -5.54 -11.46
N ILE A 196 8.70 -5.17 -12.43
CA ILE A 196 8.42 -6.00 -13.62
C ILE A 196 9.71 -6.21 -14.42
N VAL A 197 10.46 -5.14 -14.66
CA VAL A 197 11.75 -5.19 -15.38
C VAL A 197 12.75 -6.06 -14.62
N LEU A 198 12.89 -5.86 -13.30
CA LEU A 198 13.77 -6.66 -12.45
C LEU A 198 13.42 -8.15 -12.50
N ASN A 199 12.13 -8.49 -12.38
CA ASN A 199 11.66 -9.88 -12.47
C ASN A 199 12.01 -10.50 -13.83
N SER A 200 11.90 -9.74 -14.92
CA SER A 200 12.26 -10.21 -16.26
C SER A 200 13.76 -10.58 -16.37
N PHE A 201 14.64 -9.80 -15.71
CA PHE A 201 16.05 -10.16 -15.62
C PHE A 201 16.28 -11.42 -14.77
N ILE A 202 15.60 -11.53 -13.62
CA ILE A 202 15.79 -12.66 -12.70
C ILE A 202 15.33 -13.98 -13.32
N VAL A 203 14.22 -13.96 -14.08
CA VAL A 203 13.73 -15.14 -14.80
C VAL A 203 14.80 -15.70 -15.76
N SER A 204 15.64 -14.86 -16.36
CA SER A 204 16.71 -15.31 -17.27
C SER A 204 17.80 -16.14 -16.59
N TYR A 205 17.92 -16.06 -15.25
CA TYR A 205 18.86 -16.87 -14.47
C TYR A 205 18.32 -18.25 -14.04
N GLY A 206 17.09 -18.56 -14.42
CA GLY A 206 16.46 -19.87 -14.20
C GLY A 206 15.43 -19.89 -13.07
N THR A 207 14.70 -21.01 -13.03
CA THR A 207 13.56 -21.21 -12.12
C THR A 207 13.95 -21.19 -10.65
N ALA A 208 15.10 -21.79 -10.29
CA ALA A 208 15.61 -21.82 -8.92
C ALA A 208 15.88 -20.42 -8.39
N THR A 209 16.51 -19.54 -9.20
CA THR A 209 16.78 -18.15 -8.82
C THR A 209 15.49 -17.34 -8.67
N MET A 210 14.53 -17.56 -9.56
CA MET A 210 13.23 -16.87 -9.47
C MET A 210 12.44 -17.31 -8.23
N ALA A 211 12.45 -18.60 -7.89
CA ALA A 211 11.82 -19.13 -6.69
C ALA A 211 12.46 -18.58 -5.41
N ALA A 212 13.80 -18.58 -5.33
CA ALA A 212 14.54 -18.03 -4.21
C ALA A 212 14.26 -16.53 -4.02
N PHE A 213 14.28 -15.75 -5.12
CA PHE A 213 13.98 -14.32 -5.12
C PHE A 213 12.55 -14.04 -4.66
N GLY A 214 11.57 -14.75 -5.20
CA GLY A 214 10.16 -14.60 -4.85
C GLY A 214 9.90 -14.86 -3.37
N MET A 215 10.50 -15.92 -2.81
CA MET A 215 10.38 -16.27 -1.40
C MET A 215 11.01 -15.21 -0.50
N VAL A 216 12.24 -14.80 -0.77
CA VAL A 216 12.91 -13.77 0.05
C VAL A 216 12.17 -12.45 -0.01
N ASN A 217 11.62 -12.05 -1.16
CA ASN A 217 10.77 -10.84 -1.23
C ASN A 217 9.50 -10.98 -0.38
N LYS A 218 8.85 -12.14 -0.32
CA LYS A 218 7.70 -12.39 0.58
C LYS A 218 8.07 -12.14 2.05
N ILE A 219 9.23 -12.61 2.50
CA ILE A 219 9.74 -12.36 3.85
C ILE A 219 9.96 -10.85 4.06
N PHE A 220 10.57 -10.19 3.08
CA PHE A 220 10.82 -8.73 3.15
C PHE A 220 9.55 -7.89 3.08
N ASP A 221 8.52 -8.31 2.37
CA ASP A 221 7.22 -7.64 2.37
C ASP A 221 6.61 -7.62 3.78
N LEU A 222 6.68 -8.75 4.50
CA LEU A 222 6.23 -8.83 5.90
C LEU A 222 7.03 -7.89 6.81
N VAL A 223 8.34 -7.81 6.62
CA VAL A 223 9.23 -6.93 7.39
C VAL A 223 8.99 -5.45 7.07
N ASN A 224 8.68 -5.11 5.83
CA ASN A 224 8.48 -3.74 5.40
C ASN A 224 7.12 -3.16 5.83
N GLN A 225 6.11 -3.99 6.09
CA GLN A 225 4.78 -3.52 6.50
C GLN A 225 4.78 -2.66 7.78
N PRO A 226 5.44 -3.03 8.89
CA PRO A 226 5.56 -2.16 10.05
C PRO A 226 6.25 -0.83 9.74
N PHE A 227 7.32 -0.83 8.93
CA PHE A 227 8.02 0.40 8.56
C PHE A 227 7.15 1.33 7.71
N SER A 228 6.39 0.79 6.76
CA SER A 228 5.40 1.53 5.97
C SER A 228 4.31 2.15 6.86
N SER A 229 3.82 1.42 7.84
CA SER A 229 2.82 1.92 8.81
C SER A 229 3.36 3.06 9.66
N VAL A 230 4.62 2.96 10.09
CA VAL A 230 5.32 4.04 10.81
C VAL A 230 5.46 5.28 9.94
N ALA A 231 5.76 5.12 8.63
CA ALA A 231 5.82 6.23 7.68
C ALA A 231 4.48 6.97 7.56
N GLY A 232 3.37 6.23 7.44
CA GLY A 232 2.02 6.79 7.40
C GLY A 232 1.69 7.61 8.65
N SER A 233 2.02 7.08 9.83
CA SER A 233 1.85 7.79 11.11
C SER A 233 2.74 9.05 11.19
N LEU A 234 3.99 8.95 10.74
CA LEU A 234 4.90 10.10 10.72
C LEU A 234 4.42 11.16 9.74
N THR A 235 3.84 10.79 8.59
CA THR A 235 3.22 11.71 7.64
C THR A 235 2.18 12.60 8.33
N ALA A 236 1.29 11.99 9.11
CA ALA A 236 0.26 12.73 9.85
C ALA A 236 0.87 13.64 10.94
N ILE A 237 1.81 13.12 11.73
CA ILE A 237 2.46 13.87 12.81
C ILE A 237 3.23 15.08 12.24
N VAL A 238 3.99 14.88 11.18
CA VAL A 238 4.74 15.96 10.52
C VAL A 238 3.76 16.98 9.95
N GLY A 239 2.71 16.55 9.24
CA GLY A 239 1.69 17.43 8.68
C GLY A 239 1.03 18.29 9.74
N GLN A 240 0.53 17.70 10.83
CA GLN A 240 -0.09 18.44 11.93
C GLN A 240 0.86 19.47 12.56
N ASN A 241 2.12 19.09 12.80
CA ASN A 241 3.08 20.02 13.40
C ASN A 241 3.49 21.17 12.46
N ILE A 242 3.58 20.89 11.16
CA ILE A 242 3.82 21.94 10.14
C ILE A 242 2.61 22.88 10.08
N GLY A 243 1.39 22.36 10.03
CA GLY A 243 0.16 23.15 10.08
C GLY A 243 0.07 24.05 11.31
N ALA A 244 0.46 23.52 12.47
CA ALA A 244 0.55 24.28 13.73
C ALA A 244 1.75 25.25 13.78
N ASN A 245 2.52 25.40 12.71
CA ASN A 245 3.77 26.17 12.64
C ASN A 245 4.83 25.77 13.69
N ASN A 246 4.79 24.50 14.14
CA ASN A 246 5.69 23.94 15.15
C ASN A 246 6.76 23.03 14.50
N ILE A 247 7.65 23.66 13.70
CA ILE A 247 8.68 22.96 12.94
C ILE A 247 9.64 22.19 13.85
N GLN A 248 9.92 22.72 15.06
CA GLN A 248 10.82 22.06 16.00
C GLN A 248 10.25 20.70 16.45
N ARG A 249 8.95 20.65 16.76
CA ARG A 249 8.28 19.40 17.15
C ARG A 249 8.20 18.38 16.00
N ALA A 250 8.04 18.85 14.76
CA ALA A 250 8.10 18.00 13.57
C ALA A 250 9.49 17.35 13.43
N LYS A 251 10.57 18.11 13.63
CA LYS A 251 11.95 17.60 13.63
C LYS A 251 12.18 16.58 14.75
N GLU A 252 11.73 16.88 15.95
CA GLU A 252 11.87 15.96 17.11
C GLU A 252 11.13 14.63 16.84
N ALA A 253 9.93 14.69 16.29
CA ALA A 253 9.17 13.48 15.89
C ALA A 253 9.95 12.65 14.86
N PHE A 254 10.47 13.29 13.82
CA PHE A 254 11.30 12.64 12.81
C PHE A 254 12.53 11.94 13.42
N PHE A 255 13.30 12.63 14.27
CA PHE A 255 14.49 12.02 14.90
C PHE A 255 14.15 10.90 15.86
N LYS A 256 13.06 11.02 16.64
CA LYS A 256 12.58 9.95 17.53
C LYS A 256 12.20 8.71 16.72
N VAL A 257 11.39 8.89 15.67
CA VAL A 257 10.98 7.80 14.77
C VAL A 257 12.19 7.18 14.07
N SER A 258 13.12 7.99 13.55
CA SER A 258 14.35 7.52 12.90
C SER A 258 15.16 6.62 13.84
N ARG A 259 15.35 7.05 15.10
CA ARG A 259 16.06 6.25 16.10
C ARG A 259 15.34 4.94 16.41
N THR A 260 14.02 4.98 16.60
CA THR A 260 13.22 3.77 16.87
C THR A 260 13.29 2.79 15.71
N VAL A 261 13.18 3.29 14.47
CA VAL A 261 13.22 2.47 13.26
C VAL A 261 14.61 1.88 13.02
N LEU A 262 15.69 2.64 13.28
CA LEU A 262 17.06 2.12 13.21
C LEU A 262 17.28 0.99 14.22
N ILE A 263 16.87 1.17 15.45
CA ILE A 263 16.99 0.14 16.50
C ILE A 263 16.15 -1.08 16.12
N GLY A 264 14.86 -0.88 15.83
CA GLY A 264 13.95 -1.96 15.44
C GLY A 264 14.41 -2.68 14.18
N GLY A 265 14.84 -1.95 13.16
CA GLY A 265 15.38 -2.50 11.92
C GLY A 265 16.66 -3.30 12.14
N SER A 266 17.53 -2.87 13.07
CA SER A 266 18.72 -3.64 13.47
C SER A 266 18.35 -4.95 14.18
N PHE A 267 17.34 -4.94 15.04
CA PHE A 267 16.81 -6.18 15.64
C PHE A 267 16.24 -7.12 14.57
N VAL A 268 15.48 -6.59 13.63
CA VAL A 268 14.94 -7.38 12.51
C VAL A 268 16.08 -7.95 11.64
N ALA A 269 17.12 -7.15 11.34
CA ALA A 269 18.28 -7.62 10.60
C ALA A 269 18.98 -8.78 11.30
N LEU A 270 19.23 -8.67 12.59
CA LEU A 270 19.81 -9.74 13.42
C LEU A 270 18.90 -10.98 13.46
N PHE A 271 17.60 -10.77 13.66
CA PHE A 271 16.63 -11.86 13.64
C PHE A 271 16.65 -12.61 12.31
N LEU A 272 16.55 -11.92 11.18
CA LEU A 272 16.62 -12.54 9.85
C LEU A 272 17.96 -13.25 9.61
N PHE A 273 19.06 -12.67 10.07
CA PHE A 273 20.39 -13.26 9.91
C PHE A 273 20.53 -14.56 10.70
N PHE A 274 20.14 -14.58 11.98
CA PHE A 274 20.27 -15.77 12.83
C PHE A 274 19.23 -16.84 12.52
N PHE A 275 18.01 -16.45 12.18
CA PHE A 275 16.89 -17.36 11.91
C PHE A 275 16.68 -17.66 10.42
N ARG A 276 17.62 -17.32 9.54
CA ARG A 276 17.50 -17.54 8.10
C ARG A 276 17.21 -19.01 7.70
N TYR A 277 17.85 -19.96 8.37
CA TYR A 277 17.64 -21.39 8.09
C TYR A 277 16.20 -21.84 8.41
N PRO A 278 15.70 -21.66 9.65
CA PRO A 278 14.33 -22.06 9.95
C PRO A 278 13.27 -21.25 9.19
N LEU A 279 13.55 -19.99 8.84
CA LEU A 279 12.64 -19.21 8.01
C LEU A 279 12.50 -19.78 6.59
N ILE A 280 13.61 -20.14 5.96
CA ILE A 280 13.59 -20.72 4.62
C ILE A 280 12.98 -22.13 4.65
N ASP A 281 13.29 -22.94 5.65
CA ASP A 281 12.70 -24.27 5.82
C ASP A 281 11.18 -24.21 6.04
N PHE A 282 10.68 -23.17 6.71
CA PHE A 282 9.25 -22.94 6.88
C PHE A 282 8.53 -22.58 5.57
N PHE A 283 9.15 -21.78 4.71
CA PHE A 283 8.56 -21.35 3.44
C PHE A 283 8.81 -22.33 2.28
N LEU A 284 9.87 -23.16 2.36
CA LEU A 284 10.23 -24.20 1.39
C LEU A 284 10.37 -25.55 2.08
N PRO A 285 9.26 -26.24 2.38
CA PRO A 285 9.32 -27.53 3.07
C PRO A 285 9.87 -28.68 2.20
N THR A 286 10.04 -28.45 0.89
CA THR A 286 10.59 -29.44 -0.04
C THR A 286 12.12 -29.37 -0.07
N LYS A 287 12.77 -30.37 0.51
CA LYS A 287 14.23 -30.54 0.49
C LYS A 287 14.80 -30.91 -0.89
N ASP A 288 13.94 -30.99 -1.90
CA ASP A 288 14.28 -31.50 -3.23
C ASP A 288 14.94 -30.50 -4.16
N GLU A 289 15.05 -29.21 -3.73
CA GLU A 289 15.68 -28.13 -4.51
C GLU A 289 16.85 -27.47 -3.76
N PRO A 290 18.01 -28.16 -3.60
CA PRO A 290 19.13 -27.65 -2.82
C PRO A 290 19.69 -26.33 -3.35
N GLU A 291 19.64 -26.09 -4.65
CA GLU A 291 20.13 -24.87 -5.27
C GLU A 291 19.23 -23.66 -4.93
N THR A 292 17.92 -23.83 -4.95
CA THR A 292 16.94 -22.78 -4.54
C THR A 292 17.14 -22.39 -3.07
N ILE A 293 17.34 -23.38 -2.19
CA ILE A 293 17.58 -23.16 -0.76
C ILE A 293 18.91 -22.40 -0.55
N ARG A 294 19.98 -22.81 -1.22
CA ARG A 294 21.29 -22.14 -1.14
C ARG A 294 21.20 -20.67 -1.55
N GLN A 295 20.62 -20.41 -2.72
CA GLN A 295 20.46 -19.03 -3.22
C GLN A 295 19.56 -18.19 -2.32
N ALA A 296 18.48 -18.75 -1.79
CA ALA A 296 17.59 -18.06 -0.87
C ALA A 296 18.30 -17.69 0.44
N LEU A 297 19.13 -18.58 1.00
CA LEU A 297 19.93 -18.31 2.20
C LEU A 297 20.93 -17.18 1.98
N GLU A 298 21.67 -17.21 0.86
CA GLU A 298 22.63 -16.17 0.49
C GLU A 298 21.93 -14.82 0.28
N PHE A 299 20.82 -14.82 -0.46
CA PHE A 299 20.05 -13.62 -0.73
C PHE A 299 19.42 -13.03 0.55
N LEU A 300 18.81 -13.87 1.39
CA LEU A 300 18.23 -13.43 2.67
C LEU A 300 19.31 -12.86 3.61
N GLN A 301 20.50 -13.48 3.64
CA GLN A 301 21.62 -12.99 4.44
C GLN A 301 22.06 -11.58 4.02
N ILE A 302 22.15 -11.32 2.72
CA ILE A 302 22.53 -9.98 2.21
C ILE A 302 21.41 -8.97 2.48
N MET A 303 20.18 -9.36 2.15
CA MET A 303 19.02 -8.50 2.30
C MET A 303 18.71 -8.16 3.77
N ALA A 304 19.00 -9.06 4.73
CA ALA A 304 18.76 -8.80 6.16
C ALA A 304 19.38 -7.48 6.62
N TRP A 305 20.60 -7.18 6.19
CA TRP A 305 21.31 -5.94 6.54
C TRP A 305 20.68 -4.68 5.93
N SER A 306 19.82 -4.82 4.94
CA SER A 306 19.08 -3.69 4.37
C SER A 306 17.88 -3.23 5.22
N ALA A 307 17.41 -4.03 6.19
CA ALA A 307 16.21 -3.73 6.98
C ALA A 307 16.26 -2.37 7.70
N PRO A 308 17.33 -1.98 8.43
CA PRO A 308 17.39 -0.67 9.06
C PRO A 308 17.43 0.48 8.03
N LEU A 309 18.06 0.27 6.87
CA LEU A 309 18.11 1.25 5.80
C LEU A 309 16.74 1.43 5.14
N MET A 310 16.00 0.33 4.93
CA MET A 310 14.62 0.39 4.44
C MET A 310 13.71 1.10 5.43
N GLY A 311 13.87 0.86 6.71
CA GLY A 311 13.14 1.61 7.73
C GLY A 311 13.42 3.12 7.67
N MET A 312 14.67 3.52 7.48
CA MET A 312 15.02 4.93 7.27
C MET A 312 14.45 5.49 5.98
N PHE A 313 14.46 4.72 4.90
CA PHE A 313 13.82 5.09 3.63
C PHE A 313 12.33 5.44 3.85
N PHE A 314 11.57 4.59 4.53
CA PHE A 314 10.17 4.85 4.86
C PHE A 314 10.01 6.07 5.79
N THR A 315 10.92 6.27 6.73
CA THR A 315 10.91 7.44 7.63
C THR A 315 11.08 8.75 6.85
N PHE A 316 12.01 8.81 5.89
CA PHE A 316 12.15 9.97 5.00
C PHE A 316 10.94 10.15 4.09
N GLN A 317 10.34 9.07 3.59
CA GLN A 317 9.08 9.16 2.86
C GLN A 317 8.00 9.83 3.70
N GLY A 318 7.82 9.40 4.95
CA GLY A 318 6.85 10.00 5.88
C GLY A 318 7.09 11.49 6.11
N LEU A 319 8.35 11.91 6.24
CA LEU A 319 8.72 13.33 6.37
C LEU A 319 8.33 14.13 5.13
N PHE A 320 8.74 13.68 3.94
CA PHE A 320 8.46 14.40 2.69
C PHE A 320 6.98 14.42 2.33
N GLN A 321 6.29 13.33 2.56
CA GLN A 321 4.84 13.24 2.35
C GLN A 321 4.08 14.16 3.32
N GLY A 322 4.40 14.14 4.61
CA GLY A 322 3.78 14.98 5.63
C GLY A 322 4.01 16.48 5.42
N SER A 323 5.18 16.85 4.91
CA SER A 323 5.50 18.22 4.55
C SER A 323 4.93 18.68 3.20
N GLY A 324 4.23 17.81 2.46
CA GLY A 324 3.70 18.09 1.12
C GLY A 324 4.75 18.08 0.00
N HIS A 325 6.00 17.75 0.32
CA HIS A 325 7.11 17.72 -0.63
C HIS A 325 7.27 16.35 -1.31
N THR A 326 6.18 15.79 -1.81
CA THR A 326 6.10 14.45 -2.40
C THR A 326 7.00 14.22 -3.61
N LYS A 327 7.49 15.27 -4.25
CA LYS A 327 8.49 15.18 -5.33
C LYS A 327 9.80 14.53 -4.86
N TYR A 328 10.24 14.80 -3.63
CA TYR A 328 11.44 14.17 -3.07
C TYR A 328 11.17 12.70 -2.73
N SER A 329 9.98 12.39 -2.21
CA SER A 329 9.55 11.00 -2.01
C SER A 329 9.55 10.21 -3.33
N MET A 330 9.02 10.80 -4.40
CA MET A 330 9.07 10.21 -5.75
C MET A 330 10.52 9.98 -6.22
N ALA A 331 11.38 10.98 -6.08
CA ALA A 331 12.79 10.88 -6.50
C ALA A 331 13.52 9.77 -5.74
N MET A 332 13.28 9.63 -4.44
CA MET A 332 13.83 8.55 -3.63
C MET A 332 13.31 7.18 -4.08
N GLU A 333 12.02 7.05 -4.34
CA GLU A 333 11.38 5.80 -4.76
C GLU A 333 11.93 5.33 -6.11
N VAL A 334 11.94 6.23 -7.10
CA VAL A 334 12.46 5.94 -8.45
C VAL A 334 13.98 5.70 -8.38
N GLY A 335 14.74 6.57 -7.70
CA GLY A 335 16.19 6.43 -7.59
C GLY A 335 16.61 5.12 -6.93
N ARG A 336 15.92 4.71 -5.85
CA ARG A 336 16.20 3.43 -5.18
C ARG A 336 16.09 2.23 -6.12
N LEU A 337 15.09 2.20 -6.97
CA LEU A 337 14.86 1.04 -7.83
C LEU A 337 15.65 1.11 -9.15
N TRP A 338 15.59 2.26 -9.81
CA TRP A 338 16.16 2.41 -11.16
C TRP A 338 17.66 2.73 -11.18
N CYS A 339 18.19 3.37 -10.14
CA CYS A 339 19.62 3.73 -10.09
C CYS A 339 20.44 2.81 -9.19
N MET A 340 19.83 2.17 -8.18
CA MET A 340 20.59 1.39 -7.20
C MET A 340 20.32 -0.12 -7.30
N ARG A 341 19.20 -0.55 -7.87
CA ARG A 341 18.80 -1.96 -7.92
C ARG A 341 18.80 -2.54 -9.34
N LEU A 342 18.52 -1.76 -10.36
CA LEU A 342 18.65 -2.09 -11.78
C LEU A 342 19.96 -1.56 -12.34
#